data_feb304dcffee93db1f3e5012e1ebac00
#
_entry.id   feb304dcffee93db1f3e5012e1ebac00
#
_cell.length_a   1.000
_cell.length_b   1.000
_cell.length_c   1.000
_cell.angle_alpha   90.00
_cell.angle_beta   90.00
_cell.angle_gamma   90.00
#
_symmetry.space_group_name_H-M   'P 1'
#
loop_
_entity.id
_entity.type
_entity.pdbx_description
1 polymer ?
#
loop_
_entity_poly.entity_id
_entity_poly.type
_entity_poly.pdbx_seq_one_letter_code
_entity_poly.pdbx_strand_id
1 'polypeptide(L)'
;VRVDTESAHKLKQQLSEQEKQLLQEVTKETGEECQIWAARSIAKVFDKLKLPYERTAKTQAPSFTKNFLSNHEHPLVKKIAKAREINKAHTTFIDTIIRYEHKGRIHADINQIRSDQGGTVTGRFSYSNPNLQQIPARNKDLGPLIRSLFIPESGCEWGCFDYSQQEPRLVVHYASLDQDTSVFGVKEAYDDGDADFHTIVAKMADIPRTAAKTINLGLFYGMGKAKLQAELGVSKDKAEELFNIYHSRVPFVKSLMNSVSNRAQQRGQ
;
A
#
# COMPACT_ATOMS: atom_id res chain seq x y z
N VAL A 1 -18.94 -2.05 -14.11
CA VAL A 1 -17.75 -1.80 -14.95
C VAL A 1 -17.58 -2.93 -15.93
N ARG A 2 -17.32 -2.62 -17.20
CA ARG A 2 -17.11 -3.61 -18.26
C ARG A 2 -15.72 -4.27 -18.08
N VAL A 3 -15.65 -5.58 -18.36
CA VAL A 3 -14.40 -6.36 -18.25
C VAL A 3 -14.19 -7.21 -19.50
N ASP A 4 -12.90 -7.37 -19.85
CA ASP A 4 -12.46 -8.29 -20.91
C ASP A 4 -12.24 -9.68 -20.29
N THR A 5 -13.29 -10.49 -20.32
CA THR A 5 -13.29 -11.83 -19.71
C THR A 5 -12.37 -12.81 -20.44
N GLU A 6 -12.26 -12.68 -21.77
CA GLU A 6 -11.36 -13.55 -22.55
C GLU A 6 -9.91 -13.28 -22.19
N SER A 7 -9.50 -12.00 -22.17
CA SER A 7 -8.16 -11.61 -21.71
C SER A 7 -7.90 -11.99 -20.26
N ALA A 8 -8.92 -11.95 -19.38
CA ALA A 8 -8.79 -12.38 -17.98
C ALA A 8 -8.45 -13.88 -17.88
N HIS A 9 -9.13 -14.74 -18.65
CA HIS A 9 -8.81 -16.18 -18.68
C HIS A 9 -7.41 -16.45 -19.22
N LYS A 10 -7.01 -15.77 -20.31
CA LYS A 10 -5.65 -15.91 -20.89
C LYS A 10 -4.58 -15.48 -19.89
N LEU A 11 -4.77 -14.32 -19.26
CA LEU A 11 -3.82 -13.81 -18.26
C LEU A 11 -3.70 -14.71 -17.04
N LYS A 12 -4.82 -15.28 -16.56
CA LYS A 12 -4.82 -16.26 -15.48
C LYS A 12 -3.96 -17.47 -15.82
N GLN A 13 -4.14 -18.03 -17.00
CA GLN A 13 -3.39 -19.19 -17.45
C GLN A 13 -1.88 -18.87 -17.55
N GLN A 14 -1.52 -17.74 -18.15
CA GLN A 14 -0.13 -17.30 -18.27
C GLN A 14 0.55 -17.13 -16.90
N LEU A 15 -0.13 -16.47 -15.96
CA LEU A 15 0.41 -16.26 -14.61
C LEU A 15 0.52 -17.55 -13.83
N SER A 16 -0.46 -18.46 -13.94
CA SER A 16 -0.39 -19.78 -13.30
C SER A 16 0.76 -20.62 -13.81
N GLU A 17 1.03 -20.57 -15.13
CA GLU A 17 2.18 -21.26 -15.70
C GLU A 17 3.51 -20.65 -15.27
N GLN A 18 3.60 -19.33 -15.25
CA GLN A 18 4.79 -18.64 -14.76
C GLN A 18 5.08 -18.96 -13.28
N GLU A 19 4.04 -19.03 -12.43
CA GLU A 19 4.19 -19.44 -11.04
C GLU A 19 4.77 -20.85 -10.95
N LYS A 20 4.20 -21.81 -11.70
CA LYS A 20 4.68 -23.20 -11.73
C LYS A 20 6.14 -23.29 -12.14
N GLN A 21 6.55 -22.57 -13.17
CA GLN A 21 7.93 -22.54 -13.63
C GLN A 21 8.89 -22.05 -12.55
N LEU A 22 8.55 -20.95 -11.87
CA LEU A 22 9.36 -20.43 -10.77
C LEU A 22 9.52 -21.44 -9.62
N LEU A 23 8.45 -22.15 -9.27
CA LEU A 23 8.49 -23.16 -8.20
C LEU A 23 9.22 -24.44 -8.62
N GLN A 24 9.11 -24.84 -9.89
CA GLN A 24 9.89 -25.95 -10.43
C GLN A 24 11.39 -25.65 -10.39
N GLU A 25 11.81 -24.44 -10.68
CA GLU A 25 13.21 -24.02 -10.55
C GLU A 25 13.69 -24.09 -9.10
N VAL A 26 12.87 -23.64 -8.12
CA VAL A 26 13.20 -23.77 -6.70
C VAL A 26 13.33 -25.23 -6.30
N THR A 27 12.39 -26.08 -6.71
CA THR A 27 12.42 -27.52 -6.43
C THR A 27 13.61 -28.21 -7.05
N LYS A 28 13.95 -27.89 -8.30
CA LYS A 28 15.10 -28.46 -9.01
C LYS A 28 16.42 -28.16 -8.31
N GLU A 29 16.60 -26.97 -7.77
CA GLU A 29 17.85 -26.55 -7.13
C GLU A 29 17.95 -27.00 -5.67
N THR A 30 16.82 -27.14 -4.96
CA THR A 30 16.82 -27.47 -3.52
C THR A 30 16.44 -28.91 -3.21
N GLY A 31 15.76 -29.60 -4.15
CA GLY A 31 15.16 -30.91 -3.90
C GLY A 31 13.89 -30.85 -3.03
N GLU A 32 13.44 -29.67 -2.64
CA GLU A 32 12.27 -29.47 -1.76
C GLU A 32 11.13 -28.83 -2.53
N GLU A 33 9.93 -29.42 -2.45
CA GLU A 33 8.72 -28.80 -2.97
C GLU A 33 8.34 -27.59 -2.13
N CYS A 34 8.18 -26.43 -2.77
CA CYS A 34 7.90 -25.17 -2.10
C CYS A 34 6.40 -24.80 -2.16
N GLN A 35 5.69 -25.01 -1.07
CA GLN A 35 4.32 -24.48 -0.88
C GLN A 35 4.42 -23.04 -0.35
N ILE A 36 4.22 -22.08 -1.23
CA ILE A 36 4.53 -20.66 -1.00
C ILE A 36 3.78 -19.99 0.17
N TRP A 37 2.64 -20.52 0.59
CA TRP A 37 1.86 -20.01 1.73
C TRP A 37 2.10 -20.81 3.02
N ALA A 38 2.79 -21.94 2.96
CA ALA A 38 3.11 -22.75 4.12
C ALA A 38 4.51 -22.40 4.65
N ALA A 39 4.57 -21.69 5.78
CA ALA A 39 5.84 -21.26 6.38
C ALA A 39 6.80 -22.42 6.64
N ARG A 40 6.30 -23.58 7.05
CA ARG A 40 7.12 -24.80 7.24
C ARG A 40 7.75 -25.32 5.94
N SER A 41 7.04 -25.21 4.81
CA SER A 41 7.58 -25.62 3.52
C SER A 41 8.69 -24.68 3.06
N ILE A 42 8.51 -23.35 3.22
CA ILE A 42 9.55 -22.37 2.90
C ILE A 42 10.77 -22.57 3.84
N ALA A 43 10.56 -22.87 5.12
CA ALA A 43 11.65 -23.14 6.05
C ALA A 43 12.56 -24.28 5.59
N LYS A 44 12.00 -25.37 5.05
CA LYS A 44 12.79 -26.48 4.47
C LYS A 44 13.69 -26.00 3.33
N VAL A 45 13.17 -25.13 2.45
CA VAL A 45 13.98 -24.52 1.37
C VAL A 45 15.11 -23.69 1.94
N PHE A 46 14.84 -22.86 2.97
CA PHE A 46 15.87 -22.05 3.64
C PHE A 46 16.92 -22.90 4.34
N ASP A 47 16.51 -23.99 5.03
CA ASP A 47 17.40 -24.93 5.67
C ASP A 47 18.34 -25.62 4.65
N LYS A 48 17.83 -26.03 3.49
CA LYS A 48 18.64 -26.57 2.38
C LYS A 48 19.66 -25.58 1.84
N LEU A 49 19.26 -24.33 1.75
CA LEU A 49 20.13 -23.23 1.29
C LEU A 49 21.06 -22.71 2.40
N LYS A 50 20.94 -23.21 3.65
CA LYS A 50 21.65 -22.73 4.83
C LYS A 50 21.46 -21.23 5.07
N LEU A 51 20.26 -20.72 4.79
CA LEU A 51 19.87 -19.32 4.97
C LEU A 51 19.16 -19.13 6.30
N PRO A 52 19.49 -18.06 7.06
CA PRO A 52 18.77 -17.74 8.28
C PRO A 52 17.36 -17.18 7.96
N TYR A 53 16.42 -17.39 8.87
CA TYR A 53 15.09 -16.82 8.81
C TYR A 53 14.55 -16.46 10.18
N GLU A 54 13.58 -15.53 10.17
CA GLU A 54 12.93 -15.04 11.38
C GLU A 54 11.94 -16.06 11.95
N ARG A 55 11.76 -15.99 13.28
CA ARG A 55 10.76 -16.76 14.02
C ARG A 55 9.83 -15.83 14.78
N THR A 56 8.57 -16.24 14.90
CA THR A 56 7.58 -15.48 15.67
C THR A 56 7.95 -15.47 17.16
N ALA A 57 7.81 -14.32 17.82
CA ALA A 57 8.20 -14.16 19.23
C ALA A 57 7.43 -15.10 20.18
N LYS A 58 6.13 -15.34 19.92
CA LYS A 58 5.29 -16.15 20.82
C LYS A 58 5.42 -17.64 20.61
N THR A 59 5.44 -18.13 19.37
CA THR A 59 5.35 -19.56 19.06
C THR A 59 6.62 -20.14 18.49
N GLN A 60 7.65 -19.33 18.27
CA GLN A 60 8.91 -19.71 17.61
C GLN A 60 8.71 -20.38 16.23
N ALA A 61 7.53 -20.19 15.62
CA ALA A 61 7.26 -20.70 14.29
C ALA A 61 8.02 -19.89 13.22
N PRO A 62 8.44 -20.51 12.10
CA PRO A 62 9.06 -19.79 10.99
C PRO A 62 8.17 -18.65 10.50
N SER A 63 8.77 -17.49 10.19
CA SER A 63 8.06 -16.28 9.75
C SER A 63 8.66 -15.76 8.45
N PHE A 64 7.89 -15.74 7.39
CA PHE A 64 8.29 -15.27 6.06
C PHE A 64 7.36 -14.16 5.60
N THR A 65 7.59 -12.96 6.12
CA THR A 65 6.80 -11.78 5.73
C THR A 65 7.09 -11.38 4.27
N LYS A 66 6.18 -10.61 3.67
CA LYS A 66 6.39 -10.07 2.33
C LYS A 66 7.71 -9.28 2.26
N ASN A 67 7.95 -8.39 3.22
CA ASN A 67 9.14 -7.55 3.24
C ASN A 67 10.42 -8.37 3.38
N PHE A 68 10.44 -9.38 4.25
CA PHE A 68 11.57 -10.29 4.42
C PHE A 68 11.95 -10.98 3.10
N LEU A 69 10.96 -11.60 2.42
CA LEU A 69 11.22 -12.31 1.16
C LEU A 69 11.58 -11.36 0.02
N SER A 70 10.92 -10.20 -0.09
CA SER A 70 11.16 -9.26 -1.19
C SER A 70 12.52 -8.55 -1.11
N ASN A 71 13.03 -8.34 0.11
CA ASN A 71 14.33 -7.69 0.34
C ASN A 71 15.50 -8.67 0.42
N HIS A 72 15.25 -9.97 0.34
CA HIS A 72 16.28 -10.97 0.42
C HIS A 72 17.14 -11.03 -0.85
N GLU A 73 18.45 -11.14 -0.73
CA GLU A 73 19.37 -11.08 -1.89
C GLU A 73 19.43 -12.38 -2.68
N HIS A 74 19.17 -13.53 -2.04
CA HIS A 74 19.31 -14.83 -2.67
C HIS A 74 18.33 -15.04 -3.84
N PRO A 75 18.80 -15.47 -5.04
CA PRO A 75 17.96 -15.58 -6.24
C PRO A 75 16.73 -16.47 -6.06
N LEU A 76 16.86 -17.64 -5.42
CA LEU A 76 15.73 -18.55 -5.20
C LEU A 76 14.70 -17.97 -4.24
N VAL A 77 15.10 -17.17 -3.24
CA VAL A 77 14.17 -16.49 -2.35
C VAL A 77 13.40 -15.41 -3.09
N LYS A 78 14.05 -14.69 -4.01
CA LYS A 78 13.38 -13.75 -4.92
C LYS A 78 12.36 -14.47 -5.81
N LYS A 79 12.65 -15.69 -6.30
CA LYS A 79 11.69 -16.50 -7.06
C LYS A 79 10.46 -16.86 -6.20
N ILE A 80 10.65 -17.25 -4.94
CA ILE A 80 9.54 -17.52 -4.00
C ILE A 80 8.70 -16.25 -3.77
N ALA A 81 9.34 -15.10 -3.55
CA ALA A 81 8.65 -13.82 -3.41
C ALA A 81 7.82 -13.48 -4.66
N LYS A 82 8.40 -13.64 -5.85
CA LYS A 82 7.71 -13.40 -7.13
C LYS A 82 6.58 -14.39 -7.36
N ALA A 83 6.78 -15.67 -7.03
CA ALA A 83 5.71 -16.68 -7.12
C ALA A 83 4.51 -16.34 -6.21
N ARG A 84 4.74 -15.87 -4.97
CA ARG A 84 3.66 -15.36 -4.09
C ARG A 84 2.91 -14.19 -4.71
N GLU A 85 3.64 -13.26 -5.30
CA GLU A 85 3.05 -12.09 -5.94
C GLU A 85 2.17 -12.47 -7.12
N ILE A 86 2.66 -13.36 -7.99
CA ILE A 86 1.95 -13.89 -9.16
C ILE A 86 0.74 -14.72 -8.72
N ASN A 87 0.90 -15.61 -7.74
CA ASN A 87 -0.19 -16.40 -7.19
C ASN A 87 -1.32 -15.50 -6.69
N LYS A 88 -1.00 -14.47 -5.88
CA LYS A 88 -2.00 -13.51 -5.42
C LYS A 88 -2.67 -12.78 -6.58
N ALA A 89 -1.94 -12.45 -7.64
CA ALA A 89 -2.49 -11.77 -8.81
C ALA A 89 -3.59 -12.59 -9.48
N HIS A 90 -3.32 -13.88 -9.77
CA HIS A 90 -4.31 -14.70 -10.49
C HIS A 90 -5.39 -15.28 -9.56
N THR A 91 -5.06 -15.71 -8.33
CA THR A 91 -6.06 -16.34 -7.44
C THR A 91 -6.94 -15.35 -6.69
N THR A 92 -6.44 -14.12 -6.43
CA THR A 92 -7.21 -13.11 -5.69
C THR A 92 -7.87 -12.11 -6.63
N PHE A 93 -7.12 -11.54 -7.59
CA PHE A 93 -7.67 -10.46 -8.41
C PHE A 93 -8.36 -10.99 -9.67
N ILE A 94 -7.69 -11.84 -10.46
CA ILE A 94 -8.27 -12.32 -11.72
C ILE A 94 -9.41 -13.29 -11.47
N ASP A 95 -9.29 -14.21 -10.50
CA ASP A 95 -10.39 -15.10 -10.12
C ASP A 95 -11.60 -14.34 -9.58
N THR A 96 -11.36 -13.23 -8.88
CA THR A 96 -12.45 -12.35 -8.44
C THR A 96 -13.14 -11.69 -9.64
N ILE A 97 -12.38 -11.19 -10.62
CA ILE A 97 -12.94 -10.65 -11.85
C ILE A 97 -13.82 -11.67 -12.55
N ILE A 98 -13.28 -12.89 -12.78
CA ILE A 98 -14.02 -13.99 -13.47
C ILE A 98 -15.26 -14.40 -12.70
N ARG A 99 -15.18 -14.54 -11.37
CA ARG A 99 -16.28 -15.00 -10.51
C ARG A 99 -17.44 -14.00 -10.42
N TYR A 100 -17.13 -12.70 -10.41
CA TYR A 100 -18.13 -11.65 -10.30
C TYR A 100 -18.55 -11.07 -11.65
N GLU A 101 -18.00 -11.57 -12.73
CA GLU A 101 -18.43 -11.19 -14.06
C GLU A 101 -19.88 -11.66 -14.31
N HIS A 102 -20.70 -10.75 -14.84
CA HIS A 102 -22.03 -11.03 -15.32
C HIS A 102 -22.29 -10.23 -16.61
N LYS A 103 -22.52 -10.91 -17.72
CA LYS A 103 -22.76 -10.30 -19.05
C LYS A 103 -21.69 -9.29 -19.46
N GLY A 104 -20.41 -9.67 -19.26
CA GLY A 104 -19.25 -8.82 -19.59
C GLY A 104 -18.99 -7.68 -18.59
N ARG A 105 -19.60 -7.70 -17.40
CA ARG A 105 -19.52 -6.60 -16.41
C ARG A 105 -19.31 -7.12 -15.00
N ILE A 106 -18.72 -6.28 -14.16
CA ILE A 106 -18.70 -6.42 -12.71
C ILE A 106 -19.61 -5.35 -12.10
N HIS A 107 -20.46 -5.77 -11.17
CA HIS A 107 -21.33 -4.94 -10.37
C HIS A 107 -20.91 -5.04 -8.92
N ALA A 108 -20.07 -4.11 -8.47
CA ALA A 108 -19.64 -4.06 -7.08
C ALA A 108 -20.61 -3.24 -6.25
N ASP A 109 -20.78 -3.59 -4.99
CA ASP A 109 -21.53 -2.79 -4.03
C ASP A 109 -20.67 -1.61 -3.56
N ILE A 110 -21.26 -0.42 -3.51
CA ILE A 110 -20.62 0.79 -3.01
C ILE A 110 -21.27 1.14 -1.68
N ASN A 111 -20.51 0.99 -0.59
CA ASN A 111 -20.96 1.33 0.75
C ASN A 111 -20.62 2.80 1.04
N GLN A 112 -21.61 3.65 1.06
CA GLN A 112 -21.48 5.10 1.26
C GLN A 112 -21.41 5.48 2.75
N ILE A 113 -22.12 4.74 3.59
CA ILE A 113 -22.18 4.93 5.04
C ILE A 113 -21.83 3.64 5.77
N ARG A 114 -21.47 3.76 7.04
CA ARG A 114 -21.22 2.60 7.89
C ARG A 114 -22.53 1.88 8.21
N SER A 115 -22.52 0.55 8.03
CA SER A 115 -23.60 -0.36 8.42
C SER A 115 -22.99 -1.68 8.91
N ASP A 116 -23.83 -2.59 9.38
CA ASP A 116 -23.39 -3.95 9.79
C ASP A 116 -22.85 -4.77 8.62
N GLN A 117 -23.19 -4.39 7.38
CA GLN A 117 -22.75 -5.06 6.16
C GLN A 117 -21.50 -4.45 5.53
N GLY A 118 -21.02 -3.31 6.02
CA GLY A 118 -19.83 -2.66 5.46
C GLY A 118 -19.77 -1.16 5.74
N GLY A 119 -18.96 -0.47 4.95
CA GLY A 119 -18.72 0.96 5.10
C GLY A 119 -17.53 1.29 6.00
N THR A 120 -17.19 2.57 6.05
CA THR A 120 -16.08 3.09 6.87
C THR A 120 -16.59 4.06 7.91
N VAL A 121 -15.91 4.16 9.05
CA VAL A 121 -16.21 5.16 10.09
C VAL A 121 -15.76 6.57 9.72
N THR A 122 -14.96 6.69 8.66
CA THR A 122 -14.33 7.95 8.22
C THR A 122 -15.13 8.67 7.13
N GLY A 123 -16.28 8.12 6.69
CA GLY A 123 -17.07 8.67 5.58
C GLY A 123 -16.50 8.40 4.18
N ARG A 124 -15.38 7.67 4.06
CA ARG A 124 -14.89 7.19 2.76
C ARG A 124 -15.80 6.10 2.21
N PHE A 125 -16.01 6.06 0.91
CA PHE A 125 -16.66 4.92 0.26
C PHE A 125 -15.81 3.67 0.43
N SER A 126 -16.44 2.53 0.63
CA SER A 126 -15.81 1.22 0.52
C SER A 126 -16.56 0.35 -0.48
N TYR A 127 -15.86 -0.62 -1.04
CA TYR A 127 -16.39 -1.54 -2.04
C TYR A 127 -16.43 -2.96 -1.49
N SER A 128 -17.50 -3.68 -1.84
CA SER A 128 -17.66 -5.12 -1.57
C SER A 128 -18.28 -5.82 -2.78
N ASN A 129 -18.18 -7.12 -2.84
CA ASN A 129 -18.81 -8.00 -3.84
C ASN A 129 -18.59 -7.60 -5.31
N PRO A 130 -17.35 -7.37 -5.80
CA PRO A 130 -16.06 -7.47 -5.13
C PRO A 130 -15.51 -6.11 -4.64
N ASN A 131 -14.44 -6.15 -3.80
CA ASN A 131 -13.73 -4.94 -3.43
C ASN A 131 -12.78 -4.47 -4.54
N LEU A 132 -13.27 -3.61 -5.43
CA LEU A 132 -12.50 -3.06 -6.55
C LEU A 132 -11.38 -2.09 -6.13
N GLN A 133 -11.41 -1.56 -4.89
CA GLN A 133 -10.34 -0.69 -4.37
C GLN A 133 -9.04 -1.45 -4.10
N GLN A 134 -9.08 -2.79 -4.03
CA GLN A 134 -7.90 -3.62 -3.83
C GLN A 134 -7.14 -3.95 -5.12
N ILE A 135 -7.67 -3.59 -6.29
CA ILE A 135 -6.99 -3.80 -7.58
C ILE A 135 -5.61 -3.13 -7.54
N PRO A 136 -4.53 -3.88 -7.79
CA PRO A 136 -3.18 -3.36 -7.60
C PRO A 136 -2.89 -2.20 -8.57
N ALA A 137 -2.36 -1.09 -8.03
CA ALA A 137 -1.95 0.07 -8.80
C ALA A 137 -0.44 0.34 -8.73
N ARG A 138 0.20 -0.04 -7.60
CA ARG A 138 1.62 0.28 -7.35
C ARG A 138 2.60 -0.75 -7.92
N ASN A 139 2.13 -1.96 -8.22
CA ASN A 139 2.95 -2.97 -8.86
C ASN A 139 3.13 -2.63 -10.34
N LYS A 140 4.37 -2.38 -10.75
CA LYS A 140 4.67 -1.92 -12.12
C LYS A 140 4.49 -3.01 -13.18
N ASP A 141 4.60 -4.28 -12.81
CA ASP A 141 4.48 -5.42 -13.71
C ASP A 141 3.02 -5.91 -13.80
N LEU A 142 2.45 -6.29 -12.66
CA LEU A 142 1.13 -6.92 -12.59
C LEU A 142 -0.03 -5.91 -12.54
N GLY A 143 0.20 -4.72 -11.99
CA GLY A 143 -0.81 -3.68 -11.91
C GLY A 143 -1.42 -3.31 -13.26
N PRO A 144 -0.62 -2.90 -14.26
CA PRO A 144 -1.12 -2.60 -15.60
C PRO A 144 -1.86 -3.77 -16.25
N LEU A 145 -1.35 -5.01 -16.11
CA LEU A 145 -1.98 -6.20 -16.69
C LEU A 145 -3.37 -6.47 -16.13
N ILE A 146 -3.54 -6.36 -14.80
CA ILE A 146 -4.85 -6.58 -14.17
C ILE A 146 -5.80 -5.40 -14.45
N ARG A 147 -5.30 -4.18 -14.44
CA ARG A 147 -6.10 -2.98 -14.70
C ARG A 147 -6.57 -2.88 -16.14
N SER A 148 -5.79 -3.37 -17.11
CA SER A 148 -6.19 -3.41 -18.52
C SER A 148 -7.38 -4.34 -18.82
N LEU A 149 -7.72 -5.25 -17.88
CA LEU A 149 -8.93 -6.08 -17.98
C LEU A 149 -10.23 -5.28 -17.80
N PHE A 150 -10.15 -4.09 -17.19
CA PHE A 150 -11.29 -3.17 -17.08
C PHE A 150 -11.30 -2.26 -18.28
N ILE A 151 -12.32 -2.36 -19.09
CA ILE A 151 -12.41 -1.66 -20.38
C ILE A 151 -13.59 -0.66 -20.39
N PRO A 152 -13.50 0.43 -21.15
CA PRO A 152 -14.63 1.35 -21.33
C PRO A 152 -15.72 0.72 -22.19
N GLU A 153 -16.86 1.37 -22.27
CA GLU A 153 -17.89 1.03 -23.26
C GLU A 153 -17.38 1.28 -24.69
N SER A 154 -17.99 0.60 -25.66
CA SER A 154 -17.65 0.83 -27.07
C SER A 154 -17.87 2.29 -27.43
N GLY A 155 -16.87 2.92 -28.03
CA GLY A 155 -16.90 4.34 -28.39
C GLY A 155 -16.66 5.30 -27.21
N CYS A 156 -16.35 4.81 -26.01
CA CYS A 156 -16.01 5.62 -24.85
C CYS A 156 -14.54 5.44 -24.44
N GLU A 157 -14.06 6.36 -23.64
CA GLU A 157 -12.72 6.32 -23.04
C GLU A 157 -12.81 6.46 -21.52
N TRP A 158 -11.74 6.08 -20.80
CA TRP A 158 -11.62 6.33 -19.37
C TRP A 158 -11.08 7.74 -19.10
N GLY A 159 -11.84 8.54 -18.35
CA GLY A 159 -11.32 9.76 -17.73
C GLY A 159 -10.84 9.43 -16.31
N CYS A 160 -9.58 9.78 -16.01
CA CYS A 160 -9.00 9.59 -14.68
C CYS A 160 -8.78 10.97 -14.05
N PHE A 161 -9.55 11.29 -13.01
CA PHE A 161 -9.48 12.56 -12.30
C PHE A 161 -9.13 12.30 -10.84
N ASP A 162 -8.06 12.93 -10.35
CA ASP A 162 -7.61 12.81 -8.97
C ASP A 162 -7.24 14.19 -8.43
N TYR A 163 -7.65 14.49 -7.18
CA TYR A 163 -7.27 15.73 -6.54
C TYR A 163 -5.78 15.71 -6.19
N SER A 164 -5.06 16.70 -6.68
CA SER A 164 -3.65 16.85 -6.33
C SER A 164 -3.49 17.15 -4.85
N GLN A 165 -2.85 16.22 -4.13
CA GLN A 165 -2.48 16.40 -2.72
C GLN A 165 -3.67 16.77 -1.80
N GLN A 166 -4.84 16.15 -1.99
CA GLN A 166 -6.05 16.47 -1.24
C GLN A 166 -5.83 16.48 0.28
N GLU A 167 -5.23 15.44 0.84
CA GLU A 167 -5.03 15.33 2.29
C GLU A 167 -4.07 16.39 2.84
N PRO A 168 -2.88 16.65 2.26
CA PRO A 168 -2.04 17.78 2.66
C PRO A 168 -2.74 19.14 2.60
N ARG A 169 -3.53 19.40 1.56
CA ARG A 169 -4.29 20.65 1.43
C ARG A 169 -5.31 20.82 2.56
N LEU A 170 -6.01 19.74 2.93
CA LEU A 170 -6.95 19.77 4.05
C LEU A 170 -6.23 19.99 5.39
N VAL A 171 -5.07 19.37 5.62
CA VAL A 171 -4.27 19.58 6.83
C VAL A 171 -3.85 21.05 6.95
N VAL A 172 -3.33 21.63 5.87
CA VAL A 172 -2.94 23.07 5.83
C VAL A 172 -4.15 23.97 6.07
N HIS A 173 -5.28 23.68 5.42
CA HIS A 173 -6.51 24.43 5.59
C HIS A 173 -6.98 24.45 7.06
N TYR A 174 -7.14 23.28 7.66
CA TYR A 174 -7.61 23.19 9.05
C TYR A 174 -6.62 23.74 10.07
N ALA A 175 -5.31 23.57 9.85
CA ALA A 175 -4.30 24.20 10.70
C ALA A 175 -4.36 25.74 10.63
N SER A 176 -4.63 26.32 9.46
CA SER A 176 -4.80 27.77 9.31
C SER A 176 -6.05 28.30 10.01
N LEU A 177 -7.12 27.50 10.13
CA LEU A 177 -8.32 27.86 10.88
C LEU A 177 -8.09 27.82 12.41
N ASP A 178 -7.18 26.99 12.91
CA ASP A 178 -6.77 26.95 14.31
C ASP A 178 -5.77 28.07 14.67
N GLN A 179 -5.53 29.03 13.75
CA GLN A 179 -4.64 30.19 13.92
C GLN A 179 -3.17 29.81 14.20
N ASP A 180 -2.73 28.64 13.78
CA ASP A 180 -1.33 28.23 13.85
C ASP A 180 -0.52 28.97 12.78
N THR A 181 0.24 29.98 13.22
CA THR A 181 1.02 30.84 12.30
C THR A 181 2.14 30.09 11.57
N SER A 182 2.55 28.92 12.06
CA SER A 182 3.60 28.10 11.43
C SER A 182 3.16 27.51 10.09
N VAL A 183 1.86 27.53 9.77
CA VAL A 183 1.30 27.01 8.52
C VAL A 183 1.25 28.06 7.40
N PHE A 184 1.38 29.37 7.69
CA PHE A 184 1.06 30.41 6.73
C PHE A 184 1.94 30.37 5.48
N GLY A 185 3.25 30.18 5.60
CA GLY A 185 4.12 30.06 4.42
C GLY A 185 3.78 28.85 3.52
N VAL A 186 3.28 27.76 4.10
CA VAL A 186 2.82 26.60 3.32
C VAL A 186 1.47 26.91 2.66
N LYS A 187 0.59 27.63 3.37
CA LYS A 187 -0.71 28.04 2.84
C LYS A 187 -0.52 28.98 1.64
N GLU A 188 0.30 30.01 1.76
CA GLU A 188 0.64 30.93 0.67
C GLU A 188 1.17 30.18 -0.55
N ALA A 189 2.10 29.25 -0.36
CA ALA A 189 2.61 28.42 -1.46
C ALA A 189 1.52 27.59 -2.17
N TYR A 190 0.47 27.19 -1.47
CA TYR A 190 -0.69 26.52 -2.09
C TYR A 190 -1.62 27.49 -2.80
N ASP A 191 -1.80 28.69 -2.26
CA ASP A 191 -2.65 29.74 -2.85
C ASP A 191 -2.04 30.27 -4.16
N ASP A 192 -0.70 30.29 -4.27
CA ASP A 192 0.05 30.68 -5.47
C ASP A 192 0.08 29.64 -6.60
N GLY A 193 -0.47 28.45 -6.38
CA GLY A 193 -0.87 27.49 -7.44
C GLY A 193 -0.14 26.14 -7.47
N ASP A 194 1.18 26.04 -7.39
CA ASP A 194 1.91 24.79 -7.69
C ASP A 194 2.71 24.19 -6.50
N ALA A 195 2.25 24.39 -5.28
CA ALA A 195 2.95 23.85 -4.12
C ALA A 195 2.89 22.31 -4.07
N ASP A 196 4.03 21.66 -4.11
CA ASP A 196 4.18 20.26 -3.73
C ASP A 196 4.59 20.18 -2.25
N PHE A 197 3.62 19.84 -1.38
CA PHE A 197 3.84 19.71 0.06
C PHE A 197 5.01 18.77 0.40
N HIS A 198 5.18 17.70 -0.35
CA HIS A 198 6.29 16.78 -0.11
C HIS A 198 7.63 17.42 -0.41
N THR A 199 7.71 18.28 -1.42
CA THR A 199 8.90 19.07 -1.74
C THR A 199 9.15 20.17 -0.71
N ILE A 200 8.08 20.84 -0.25
CA ILE A 200 8.19 21.86 0.81
C ILE A 200 8.75 21.23 2.08
N VAL A 201 8.16 20.13 2.54
CA VAL A 201 8.62 19.42 3.74
C VAL A 201 10.03 18.84 3.56
N ALA A 202 10.37 18.33 2.39
CA ALA A 202 11.70 17.86 2.07
C ALA A 202 12.75 18.94 2.27
N LYS A 203 12.48 20.15 1.77
CA LYS A 203 13.36 21.34 1.94
C LYS A 203 13.40 21.80 3.39
N MET A 204 12.25 21.88 4.07
CA MET A 204 12.18 22.31 5.46
C MET A 204 12.91 21.38 6.43
N ALA A 205 12.82 20.08 6.20
CA ALA A 205 13.40 19.05 7.06
C ALA A 205 14.79 18.57 6.59
N ASP A 206 15.29 19.08 5.46
CA ASP A 206 16.55 18.66 4.82
C ASP A 206 16.62 17.14 4.57
N ILE A 207 15.57 16.61 3.94
CA ILE A 207 15.44 15.17 3.63
C ILE A 207 15.09 14.96 2.16
N PRO A 208 15.41 13.78 1.56
CA PRO A 208 14.97 13.46 0.20
C PRO A 208 13.44 13.50 0.06
N ARG A 209 12.94 14.00 -1.08
CA ARG A 209 11.49 14.10 -1.36
C ARG A 209 10.76 12.76 -1.22
N THR A 210 11.40 11.65 -1.57
CA THR A 210 10.84 10.30 -1.41
C THR A 210 10.63 9.93 0.06
N ALA A 211 11.58 10.27 0.93
CA ALA A 211 11.45 10.13 2.37
C ALA A 211 10.36 11.07 2.91
N ALA A 212 10.33 12.34 2.49
CA ALA A 212 9.31 13.29 2.88
C ALA A 212 7.89 12.81 2.53
N LYS A 213 7.69 12.19 1.37
CA LYS A 213 6.38 11.60 0.99
C LYS A 213 5.93 10.51 1.95
N THR A 214 6.82 9.59 2.33
CA THR A 214 6.53 8.52 3.28
C THR A 214 6.26 9.08 4.68
N ILE A 215 7.09 10.02 5.12
CA ILE A 215 6.97 10.68 6.42
C ILE A 215 5.66 11.46 6.51
N ASN A 216 5.34 12.30 5.54
CA ASN A 216 4.13 13.12 5.53
C ASN A 216 2.87 12.27 5.66
N LEU A 217 2.71 11.28 4.78
CA LEU A 217 1.54 10.41 4.82
C LEU A 217 1.46 9.63 6.14
N GLY A 218 2.59 9.12 6.62
CA GLY A 218 2.62 8.36 7.87
C GLY A 218 2.30 9.23 9.09
N LEU A 219 2.92 10.41 9.20
CA LEU A 219 2.75 11.26 10.37
C LEU A 219 1.38 11.96 10.41
N PHE A 220 0.76 12.25 9.27
CA PHE A 220 -0.63 12.70 9.23
C PHE A 220 -1.60 11.71 9.87
N TYR A 221 -1.26 10.41 9.80
CA TYR A 221 -2.03 9.32 10.42
C TYR A 221 -1.46 8.84 11.76
N GLY A 222 -0.63 9.63 12.42
CA GLY A 222 -0.10 9.32 13.75
C GLY A 222 0.95 8.19 13.78
N MET A 223 1.72 8.02 12.71
CA MET A 223 2.80 7.03 12.66
C MET A 223 3.85 7.31 13.73
N GLY A 224 4.14 6.30 14.57
CA GLY A 224 5.22 6.39 15.56
C GLY A 224 6.61 6.09 14.99
N LYS A 225 7.66 6.39 15.76
CA LYS A 225 9.08 6.25 15.40
C LYS A 225 9.46 4.84 14.92
N ALA A 226 8.94 3.79 15.57
CA ALA A 226 9.26 2.39 15.20
C ALA A 226 8.73 2.03 13.80
N LYS A 227 7.52 2.49 13.45
CA LYS A 227 6.96 2.28 12.12
C LYS A 227 7.69 3.13 11.07
N LEU A 228 8.08 4.36 11.40
CA LEU A 228 8.89 5.20 10.53
C LEU A 228 10.24 4.54 10.20
N GLN A 229 10.90 3.96 11.20
CA GLN A 229 12.13 3.19 11.02
C GLN A 229 11.94 2.05 10.01
N ALA A 230 10.90 1.26 10.18
CA ALA A 230 10.61 0.11 9.31
C ALA A 230 10.27 0.52 7.86
N GLU A 231 9.49 1.59 7.69
CA GLU A 231 9.10 2.08 6.36
C GLU A 231 10.26 2.70 5.56
N LEU A 232 11.19 3.37 6.26
CA LEU A 232 12.35 3.99 5.62
C LEU A 232 13.57 3.06 5.52
N GLY A 233 13.58 1.93 6.24
CA GLY A 233 14.71 1.01 6.27
C GLY A 233 15.98 1.60 6.91
N VAL A 234 15.83 2.56 7.85
CA VAL A 234 16.94 3.27 8.51
C VAL A 234 17.18 2.77 9.92
N SER A 235 18.30 3.19 10.56
CA SER A 235 18.56 2.90 11.96
C SER A 235 17.54 3.56 12.90
N LYS A 236 17.42 3.06 14.14
CA LYS A 236 16.55 3.65 15.17
C LYS A 236 16.86 5.12 15.40
N ASP A 237 18.15 5.44 15.55
CA ASP A 237 18.63 6.79 15.84
C ASP A 237 18.30 7.75 14.67
N LYS A 238 18.47 7.27 13.42
CA LYS A 238 18.12 8.07 12.24
C LYS A 238 16.62 8.27 12.10
N ALA A 239 15.79 7.27 12.42
CA ALA A 239 14.35 7.41 12.44
C ALA A 239 13.89 8.42 13.51
N GLU A 240 14.50 8.41 14.69
CA GLU A 240 14.22 9.35 15.76
C GLU A 240 14.65 10.79 15.40
N GLU A 241 15.83 10.95 14.82
CA GLU A 241 16.31 12.21 14.29
C GLU A 241 15.32 12.79 13.26
N LEU A 242 14.94 12.00 12.24
CA LEU A 242 14.01 12.44 11.21
C LEU A 242 12.62 12.78 11.78
N PHE A 243 12.13 11.98 12.74
CA PHE A 243 10.88 12.27 13.43
C PHE A 243 10.91 13.61 14.17
N ASN A 244 11.99 13.88 14.88
CA ASN A 244 12.15 15.12 15.65
C ASN A 244 12.34 16.34 14.71
N ILE A 245 13.16 16.21 13.67
CA ILE A 245 13.33 17.25 12.63
C ILE A 245 11.98 17.59 12.00
N TYR A 246 11.21 16.58 11.60
CA TYR A 246 9.90 16.81 11.01
C TYR A 246 8.99 17.64 11.92
N HIS A 247 8.82 17.19 13.17
CA HIS A 247 7.93 17.88 14.10
C HIS A 247 8.42 19.27 14.55
N SER A 248 9.73 19.52 14.48
CA SER A 248 10.28 20.86 14.73
C SER A 248 10.12 21.82 13.54
N ARG A 249 10.15 21.28 12.32
CA ARG A 249 10.05 22.08 11.07
C ARG A 249 8.62 22.22 10.55
N VAL A 250 7.74 21.27 10.92
CA VAL A 250 6.34 21.21 10.48
C VAL A 250 5.43 21.08 11.72
N PRO A 251 5.48 22.01 12.67
CA PRO A 251 4.81 21.88 13.98
C PRO A 251 3.29 21.89 13.87
N PHE A 252 2.71 22.58 12.89
CA PHE A 252 1.26 22.69 12.70
C PHE A 252 0.56 21.33 12.50
N VAL A 253 1.25 20.32 11.97
CA VAL A 253 0.68 18.97 11.83
C VAL A 253 0.37 18.37 13.21
N LYS A 254 1.33 18.44 14.14
CA LYS A 254 1.16 17.93 15.51
C LYS A 254 0.16 18.78 16.31
N SER A 255 0.21 20.09 16.14
CA SER A 255 -0.73 21.04 16.76
C SER A 255 -2.16 20.71 16.36
N LEU A 256 -2.44 20.58 15.06
CA LEU A 256 -3.75 20.20 14.55
C LEU A 256 -4.22 18.85 15.09
N MET A 257 -3.36 17.82 15.07
CA MET A 257 -3.72 16.50 15.60
C MET A 257 -4.14 16.56 17.07
N ASN A 258 -3.41 17.29 17.90
CA ASN A 258 -3.74 17.46 19.31
C ASN A 258 -5.06 18.23 19.49
N SER A 259 -5.27 19.31 18.73
CA SER A 259 -6.49 20.10 18.74
C SER A 259 -7.72 19.25 18.39
N VAL A 260 -7.64 18.48 17.30
CA VAL A 260 -8.73 17.59 16.86
C VAL A 260 -9.01 16.49 17.88
N SER A 261 -7.97 15.85 18.44
CA SER A 261 -8.11 14.80 19.45
C SER A 261 -8.77 15.34 20.72
N ASN A 262 -8.34 16.51 21.21
CA ASN A 262 -8.93 17.15 22.38
C ASN A 262 -10.41 17.51 22.15
N ARG A 263 -10.73 18.05 20.97
CA ARG A 263 -12.14 18.35 20.62
C ARG A 263 -13.01 17.09 20.55
N ALA A 264 -12.49 15.99 20.00
CA ALA A 264 -13.21 14.72 19.97
C ALA A 264 -13.48 14.20 21.39
N GLN A 265 -12.47 14.21 22.26
CA GLN A 265 -12.63 13.81 23.66
C GLN A 265 -13.67 14.67 24.40
N GLN A 266 -13.63 16.00 24.22
CA GLN A 266 -14.60 16.92 24.82
C GLN A 266 -16.04 16.67 24.36
N ARG A 267 -16.22 16.18 23.15
CA ARG A 267 -17.53 15.84 22.57
C ARG A 267 -17.98 14.40 22.86
N GLY A 268 -17.17 13.60 23.52
CA GLY A 268 -17.45 12.19 23.79
C GLY A 268 -17.41 11.30 22.53
N GLN A 269 -16.58 11.63 21.59
CA GLN A 269 -16.45 10.93 20.31
C GLN A 269 -15.13 10.17 20.22
#